data_dbdafc9848a39aa48556f50e91bba0e9
#
_entry.id   dbdafc9848a39aa48556f50e91bba0e9
#
_cell.length_a   1.000
_cell.length_b   1.000
_cell.length_c   1.000
_cell.angle_alpha   90.00
_cell.angle_beta   90.00
_cell.angle_gamma   90.00
#
_symmetry.space_group_name_H-M   'P 1'
#
loop_
_entity.id
_entity.type
_entity.pdbx_description
1 polymer ?
#
loop_
_entity_poly.entity_id
_entity_poly.type
_entity_poly.pdbx_seq_one_letter_code
_entity_poly.pdbx_strand_id
1 'polypeptide(L)' 'MISYEPLWQTMKEKGVSTYTLIKHYKISSSTIQSLRQNNSITMYTLEQLCDILECTPNDIVRFDKKKDSERCK' A
#
# COMPACT_ATOMS: atom_id res chain seq x y z
N MET A 1 -12.74 -2.94 -4.82
CA MET A 1 -11.45 -3.30 -5.39
C MET A 1 -10.35 -2.53 -4.70
N ILE A 2 -9.25 -3.21 -4.42
CA ILE A 2 -8.16 -2.60 -3.68
C ILE A 2 -7.22 -1.88 -4.65
N SER A 3 -6.81 -0.68 -4.30
CA SER A 3 -5.82 0.05 -5.08
C SER A 3 -4.79 0.65 -4.14
N TYR A 4 -3.53 0.55 -4.50
CA TYR A 4 -2.44 1.14 -3.72
C TYR A 4 -1.90 2.40 -4.37
N GLU A 5 -2.68 3.02 -5.22
CA GLU A 5 -2.30 4.25 -5.86
C GLU A 5 -1.88 5.33 -4.85
N PRO A 6 -2.61 5.50 -3.73
CA PRO A 6 -2.17 6.48 -2.74
C PRO A 6 -0.80 6.17 -2.17
N LEU A 7 -0.46 4.89 -2.03
CA LEU A 7 0.84 4.49 -1.52
C LEU A 7 1.97 5.01 -2.42
N TRP A 8 1.83 4.83 -3.73
CA TRP A 8 2.86 5.26 -4.66
C TRP A 8 3.00 6.78 -4.64
N GLN A 9 1.89 7.47 -4.53
CA GLN A 9 1.88 8.92 -4.44
C GLN A 9 2.58 9.39 -3.17
N THR A 10 2.26 8.77 -2.04
CA THR A 10 2.86 9.11 -0.75
C THR A 10 4.37 8.84 -0.77
N MET A 11 4.78 7.71 -1.34
CA MET A 11 6.19 7.38 -1.43
C MET A 11 6.92 8.43 -2.26
N LYS A 12 6.32 8.86 -3.34
CA LYS A 12 6.91 9.86 -4.19
C LYS A 12 7.06 11.19 -3.45
N GLU A 13 6.05 11.56 -2.70
CA GLU A 13 6.08 12.79 -1.92
C GLU A 13 7.13 12.76 -0.82
N LYS A 14 7.34 11.59 -0.25
CA LYS A 14 8.30 11.43 0.83
C LYS A 14 9.69 11.08 0.34
N GLY A 15 9.86 10.89 -0.95
CA GLY A 15 11.16 10.55 -1.51
C GLY A 15 11.62 9.15 -1.17
N VAL A 16 10.67 8.22 -0.97
CA VAL A 16 10.98 6.84 -0.62
C VAL A 16 10.70 5.96 -1.83
N SER A 17 11.66 5.14 -2.20
CA SER A 17 11.47 4.22 -3.33
C SER A 17 11.26 2.80 -2.82
N THR A 18 10.83 1.91 -3.69
CA THR A 18 10.67 0.50 -3.33
C THR A 18 12.02 -0.09 -2.95
N TYR A 19 13.07 0.35 -3.60
CA TYR A 19 14.42 -0.09 -3.27
C TYR A 19 14.74 0.27 -1.80
N THR A 20 14.38 1.47 -1.38
CA THR A 20 14.58 1.91 -0.01
C THR A 20 13.79 1.04 0.95
N LEU A 21 12.56 0.70 0.61
CA LEU A 21 11.76 -0.16 1.46
C LEU A 21 12.42 -1.52 1.66
N ILE A 22 12.97 -2.06 0.60
CA ILE A 22 13.58 -3.39 0.66
C ILE A 22 14.90 -3.32 1.45
N LYS A 23 15.74 -2.33 1.15
CA LYS A 23 17.07 -2.26 1.72
C LYS A 23 17.08 -1.73 3.16
N HIS A 24 16.36 -0.67 3.41
CA HIS A 24 16.40 -0.02 4.72
C HIS A 24 15.38 -0.57 5.69
N TYR A 25 14.23 -0.94 5.21
CA TYR A 25 13.15 -1.37 6.10
C TYR A 25 12.85 -2.86 5.99
N LYS A 26 13.62 -3.54 5.14
CA LYS A 26 13.56 -4.99 5.02
C LYS A 26 12.18 -5.52 4.65
N ILE A 27 11.47 -4.75 3.87
CA ILE A 27 10.21 -5.20 3.30
C ILE A 27 10.54 -6.20 2.22
N SER A 28 9.89 -7.34 2.21
CA SER A 28 10.23 -8.38 1.24
C SER A 28 9.79 -7.96 -0.16
N SER A 29 10.50 -8.46 -1.16
CA SER A 29 10.14 -8.17 -2.54
C SER A 29 8.80 -8.78 -2.91
N SER A 30 8.41 -9.89 -2.26
CA SER A 30 7.08 -10.44 -2.47
C SER A 30 6.00 -9.47 -2.04
N THR A 31 6.21 -8.77 -0.95
CA THR A 31 5.26 -7.76 -0.47
C THR A 31 5.15 -6.62 -1.49
N ILE A 32 6.29 -6.17 -2.00
CA ILE A 32 6.28 -5.11 -3.01
C ILE A 32 5.53 -5.55 -4.26
N GLN A 33 5.74 -6.79 -4.66
CA GLN A 33 5.04 -7.32 -5.81
C GLN A 33 3.53 -7.37 -5.59
N SER A 34 3.11 -7.78 -4.40
CA SER A 34 1.69 -7.79 -4.05
C SER A 34 1.11 -6.39 -4.14
N LEU A 35 1.85 -5.40 -3.67
CA LEU A 35 1.40 -4.02 -3.74
C LEU A 35 1.26 -3.56 -5.20
N ARG A 36 2.19 -3.94 -6.04
CA ARG A 36 2.13 -3.56 -7.45
C ARG A 36 0.98 -4.20 -8.18
N GLN A 37 0.57 -5.37 -7.74
CA GLN A 37 -0.53 -6.11 -8.37
C GLN A 37 -1.87 -5.85 -7.69
N ASN A 38 -1.88 -4.95 -6.72
CA ASN A 38 -3.09 -4.63 -5.95
C ASN A 38 -3.68 -5.86 -5.26
N ASN A 39 -2.79 -6.72 -4.80
CA ASN A 39 -3.20 -7.88 -4.02
C ASN A 39 -3.34 -7.47 -2.56
N SER A 40 -4.09 -8.24 -1.80
CA SER A 40 -4.25 -7.91 -0.38
C SER A 40 -2.97 -8.13 0.39
N ILE A 41 -2.80 -7.39 1.45
CA ILE A 41 -1.68 -7.53 2.37
C ILE A 41 -2.24 -7.65 3.77
N THR A 42 -1.40 -8.08 4.70
CA THR A 42 -1.85 -8.20 6.08
C THR A 42 -1.92 -6.82 6.73
N MET A 43 -2.68 -6.74 7.80
CA MET A 43 -2.75 -5.50 8.56
C MET A 43 -1.40 -5.15 9.17
N TYR A 44 -0.62 -6.17 9.52
CA TYR A 44 0.72 -5.94 10.03
C TYR A 44 1.59 -5.21 8.99
N THR A 45 1.52 -5.64 7.75
CA THR A 45 2.26 -5.01 6.67
C THR A 45 1.78 -3.57 6.46
N LEU A 46 0.48 -3.37 6.53
CA LEU A 46 -0.10 -2.05 6.39
C LEU A 46 0.41 -1.14 7.51
N GLU A 47 0.45 -1.66 8.72
CA GLU A 47 0.96 -0.90 9.86
C GLU A 47 2.43 -0.52 9.67
N GLN A 48 3.24 -1.46 9.17
CA GLN A 48 4.63 -1.17 8.89
C GLN A 48 4.78 -0.05 7.88
N LEU A 49 4.00 -0.07 6.82
CA LEU A 49 4.07 0.97 5.81
C LEU A 49 3.66 2.32 6.37
N CYS A 50 2.65 2.34 7.22
CA CYS A 50 2.23 3.59 7.86
C CYS A 50 3.33 4.15 8.74
N ASP A 51 4.01 3.28 9.49
CA ASP A 51 5.11 3.70 10.35
C ASP A 51 6.29 4.23 9.54
N ILE A 52 6.63 3.54 8.47
CA ILE A 52 7.76 3.92 7.64
C ILE A 52 7.51 5.29 6.99
N LEU A 53 6.31 5.47 6.47
CA LEU A 53 5.98 6.68 5.75
C LEU A 53 5.36 7.75 6.63
N GLU A 54 5.14 7.41 7.90
CA GLU A 54 4.53 8.32 8.87
C GLU A 54 3.23 8.88 8.33
N CYS A 55 2.35 7.97 7.94
CA CYS A 55 1.08 8.36 7.36
C CYS A 55 -0.02 7.44 7.86
N THR A 56 -1.23 7.68 7.42
CA THR A 56 -2.37 6.87 7.82
C THR A 56 -2.68 5.85 6.73
N PRO A 57 -3.48 4.83 7.03
CA PRO A 57 -3.86 3.85 5.99
C PRO A 57 -4.54 4.49 4.78
N ASN A 58 -5.20 5.62 4.97
CA ASN A 58 -5.83 6.32 3.85
C ASN A 58 -4.81 6.78 2.82
N ASP A 59 -3.56 6.97 3.25
CA ASP A 59 -2.49 7.36 2.36
C ASP A 59 -1.78 6.17 1.73
N ILE A 60 -2.24 4.97 2.04
CA ILE A 60 -1.63 3.74 1.55
C ILE A 60 -2.57 3.03 0.58
N VAL A 61 -3.82 2.83 0.99
CA VAL A 61 -4.74 1.99 0.25
C VAL A 61 -6.06 2.69 0.06
N ARG A 62 -6.69 2.39 -1.05
CA ARG A 62 -8.00 2.92 -1.38
C ARG A 62 -8.85 1.78 -1.89
N PHE A 63 -10.12 1.80 -1.56
CA PHE A 63 -11.07 0.81 -2.06
C PHE A 63 -11.95 1.47 -3.10
N ASP A 64 -11.79 1.05 -4.34
CA ASP A 64 -12.63 1.55 -5.41
C ASP A 64 -13.87 0.69 -5.51
N LYS A 65 -15.04 1.29 -5.44
CA LYS A 65 -16.24 0.54 -5.57
C LYS A 65 -16.62 0.39 -7.01
N LYS A 66 -16.99 -0.82 -7.38
CA LYS A 66 -17.54 -1.01 -8.68
C LYS A 66 -18.95 -0.54 -8.66
N LYS A 67 -19.41 0.07 -9.69
CA LYS A 67 -20.70 0.66 -9.63
C LYS A 67 -21.80 -0.38 -9.54
N ASP A 68 -21.58 -1.58 -9.99
CA ASP A 68 -22.62 -2.56 -9.88
C ASP A 68 -22.49 -3.41 -8.68
N SER A 69 -21.59 -3.16 -7.79
CA SER A 69 -21.48 -4.01 -6.64
C SER A 69 -22.41 -3.62 -5.61
N GLU A 70 -23.18 -4.32 -5.33
CA GLU A 70 -23.95 -4.06 -4.32
C GLU A 70 -23.76 -5.01 -3.39
N ARG A 71 -23.39 -5.35 -3.16
CA ARG A 71 -23.23 -5.97 -2.26
C ARG A 71 -22.63 -5.87 -1.31
N CYS A 72 -22.84 -5.44 -0.72
CA CYS A 72 -22.24 -5.28 0.14
C CYS A 72 -22.46 -5.55 1.01
N LYS A 73 -23.00 -5.70 1.24
CA LYS A 73 -23.09 -5.70 2.06
C LYS A 73 -22.90 -5.74 2.56
#